data_c0d4d776283aa179134f1ec3ddf32134
#
_entry.id   c0d4d776283aa179134f1ec3ddf32134
#
_cell.length_a   1.000
_cell.length_b   1.000
_cell.length_c   1.000
_cell.angle_alpha   90.00
_cell.angle_beta   90.00
_cell.angle_gamma   90.00
#
_symmetry.space_group_name_H-M   'P 1'
#
loop_
_entity.id
_entity.type
_entity.pdbx_description
1 polymer ?
#
loop_
_entity_poly.entity_id
_entity_poly.type
_entity_poly.pdbx_seq_one_letter_code
_entity_poly.pdbx_strand_id
1 'polypeptide(L)'
;MRLLTYILVILLFLPVKARGEAIDTPVEPLLLYKAKQDVRCQQWVDSIMNKLTLKEKVGQLFIYTIAPVDTKRNQILLKDAVDTYKVGGLLFSGGKMQTQAELTNRAQRMAKLPLMITFDGEWGLAMRLRGTPVFPRNMVLGCIQDNKLIYEYGREMARQCAQLGVQVNFAPVADVNINPKNPVINTRSFGEDPVRVADKVVAYASGLESGGVLSVCKHFPGHGDTDVDSHKTLPVLPFTRERLDSVELHPFKEAIRAGLSGMMVGHLQVPVIEPIGGLPSSLSRNIVYDLLTEEFAFKGLIFTDALAMKGVSGNGNVSLQGTGSP
;
A
#
# COMPACT_ATOMS: atom_id res chain seq x y z
N MET A 1 -62.91 -7.52 -47.82
CA MET A 1 -62.24 -8.33 -46.83
C MET A 1 -60.78 -7.95 -46.77
N ARG A 2 -60.42 -7.19 -45.76
CA ARG A 2 -59.02 -6.72 -45.53
C ARG A 2 -58.44 -7.59 -44.42
N LEU A 3 -57.40 -8.35 -44.76
CA LEU A 3 -56.64 -9.17 -43.83
C LEU A 3 -55.61 -8.23 -43.15
N LEU A 4 -55.77 -7.98 -41.84
CA LEU A 4 -54.77 -7.28 -41.01
C LEU A 4 -53.72 -8.33 -40.57
N THR A 5 -52.50 -8.15 -41.05
CA THR A 5 -51.33 -8.92 -40.60
C THR A 5 -50.75 -8.22 -39.39
N TYR A 6 -50.88 -8.84 -38.20
CA TYR A 6 -50.16 -8.36 -36.98
C TYR A 6 -48.72 -8.85 -37.03
N ILE A 7 -47.80 -7.92 -37.16
CA ILE A 7 -46.38 -8.22 -36.94
C ILE A 7 -46.11 -8.11 -35.44
N LEU A 8 -45.89 -9.27 -34.82
CA LEU A 8 -45.46 -9.36 -33.43
C LEU A 8 -43.93 -9.10 -33.36
N VAL A 9 -43.54 -7.92 -32.95
CA VAL A 9 -42.14 -7.61 -32.65
C VAL A 9 -41.81 -8.17 -31.27
N ILE A 10 -41.20 -9.35 -31.24
CA ILE A 10 -40.60 -9.89 -30.02
C ILE A 10 -39.27 -9.19 -29.81
N LEU A 11 -39.24 -8.19 -28.92
CA LEU A 11 -38.02 -7.61 -28.37
C LEU A 11 -37.39 -8.65 -27.43
N LEU A 12 -36.41 -9.39 -27.95
CA LEU A 12 -35.53 -10.22 -27.15
C LEU A 12 -34.64 -9.27 -26.29
N PHE A 13 -35.04 -9.05 -25.04
CA PHE A 13 -34.17 -8.54 -24.02
C PHE A 13 -33.10 -9.61 -23.73
N LEU A 14 -32.01 -9.58 -24.46
CA LEU A 14 -30.79 -10.24 -24.03
C LEU A 14 -30.26 -9.48 -22.83
N PRO A 15 -30.04 -10.12 -21.67
CA PRO A 15 -29.32 -9.47 -20.58
C PRO A 15 -27.92 -9.18 -21.08
N VAL A 16 -27.61 -7.92 -21.30
CA VAL A 16 -26.21 -7.46 -21.45
C VAL A 16 -25.55 -7.77 -20.11
N LYS A 17 -24.93 -8.94 -20.01
CA LYS A 17 -23.93 -9.17 -19.00
C LYS A 17 -22.79 -8.21 -19.33
N ALA A 18 -22.75 -7.09 -18.65
CA ALA A 18 -21.54 -6.31 -18.50
C ALA A 18 -20.53 -7.16 -17.70
N ARG A 19 -19.94 -8.15 -18.34
CA ARG A 19 -18.66 -8.68 -17.91
C ARG A 19 -17.67 -7.57 -18.21
N GLY A 20 -17.23 -6.88 -17.18
CA GLY A 20 -15.94 -6.25 -17.25
C GLY A 20 -14.97 -7.33 -17.72
N GLU A 21 -14.35 -7.13 -18.87
CA GLU A 21 -13.28 -8.01 -19.33
C GLU A 21 -12.24 -8.01 -18.22
N ALA A 22 -12.11 -9.15 -17.54
CA ALA A 22 -10.95 -9.39 -16.72
C ALA A 22 -9.73 -9.08 -17.60
N ILE A 23 -8.82 -8.29 -17.09
CA ILE A 23 -7.58 -7.98 -17.80
C ILE A 23 -6.87 -9.33 -17.98
N ASP A 24 -7.03 -9.94 -19.14
CA ASP A 24 -6.37 -11.19 -19.53
C ASP A 24 -4.94 -10.87 -20.03
N THR A 25 -4.26 -9.99 -19.26
CA THR A 25 -2.82 -9.82 -19.40
C THR A 25 -2.19 -10.91 -18.54
N PRO A 26 -1.33 -11.75 -19.09
CA PRO A 26 -0.57 -12.68 -18.28
C PRO A 26 0.18 -11.88 -17.24
N VAL A 27 -0.25 -12.00 -15.97
CA VAL A 27 0.42 -11.38 -14.83
C VAL A 27 1.79 -12.03 -14.79
N GLU A 28 2.80 -11.32 -15.30
CA GLU A 28 4.17 -11.78 -15.16
C GLU A 28 4.43 -11.98 -13.66
N PRO A 29 5.08 -13.08 -13.24
CA PRO A 29 5.40 -13.31 -11.84
C PRO A 29 6.10 -12.08 -11.28
N LEU A 30 5.58 -11.53 -10.20
CA LEU A 30 6.08 -10.30 -9.61
C LEU A 30 7.58 -10.34 -9.38
N LEU A 31 8.24 -9.20 -9.52
CA LEU A 31 9.69 -9.04 -9.34
C LEU A 31 10.17 -9.69 -8.04
N LEU A 32 9.39 -9.54 -6.96
CA LEU A 32 9.70 -10.13 -5.65
C LEU A 32 9.66 -11.66 -5.66
N TYR A 33 8.69 -12.27 -6.34
CA TYR A 33 8.60 -13.74 -6.44
C TYR A 33 9.69 -14.32 -7.35
N LYS A 34 10.00 -13.65 -8.44
CA LYS A 34 11.15 -14.00 -9.29
C LYS A 34 12.46 -13.96 -8.52
N ALA A 35 12.68 -12.90 -7.74
CA ALA A 35 13.86 -12.76 -6.89
C ALA A 35 13.98 -13.89 -5.84
N LYS A 36 12.86 -14.27 -5.22
CA LYS A 36 12.84 -15.38 -4.24
C LYS A 36 13.17 -16.74 -4.85
N GLN A 37 12.98 -16.93 -6.14
CA GLN A 37 13.30 -18.17 -6.86
C GLN A 37 14.72 -18.18 -7.47
N ASP A 38 15.38 -17.02 -7.54
CA ASP A 38 16.75 -16.93 -8.06
C ASP A 38 17.76 -17.41 -7.00
N VAL A 39 18.46 -18.51 -7.31
CA VAL A 39 19.49 -19.10 -6.44
C VAL A 39 20.59 -18.09 -6.09
N ARG A 40 20.96 -17.21 -7.02
CA ARG A 40 21.99 -16.18 -6.76
C ARG A 40 21.46 -15.14 -5.75
N CYS A 41 20.18 -14.81 -5.82
CA CYS A 41 19.54 -13.93 -4.84
C CYS A 41 19.58 -14.57 -3.47
N GLN A 42 19.24 -15.85 -3.32
CA GLN A 42 19.30 -16.57 -2.05
C GLN A 42 20.73 -16.61 -1.51
N GLN A 43 21.71 -16.97 -2.32
CA GLN A 43 23.12 -16.99 -1.93
C GLN A 43 23.59 -15.61 -1.43
N TRP A 44 23.17 -14.53 -2.11
CA TRP A 44 23.47 -13.16 -1.70
C TRP A 44 22.84 -12.84 -0.34
N VAL A 45 21.54 -13.15 -0.15
CA VAL A 45 20.81 -12.94 1.11
C VAL A 45 21.54 -13.68 2.25
N ASP A 46 21.86 -14.97 2.06
CA ASP A 46 22.55 -15.77 3.07
C ASP A 46 23.92 -15.17 3.43
N SER A 47 24.66 -14.72 2.43
CA SER A 47 25.97 -14.09 2.63
C SER A 47 25.90 -12.81 3.47
N ILE A 48 24.83 -12.04 3.33
CA ILE A 48 24.58 -10.84 4.11
C ILE A 48 24.09 -11.20 5.52
N MET A 49 23.07 -12.07 5.61
CA MET A 49 22.48 -12.48 6.89
C MET A 49 23.50 -13.09 7.85
N ASN A 50 24.48 -13.83 7.33
CA ASN A 50 25.54 -14.43 8.14
C ASN A 50 26.56 -13.41 8.68
N LYS A 51 26.64 -12.22 8.08
CA LYS A 51 27.56 -11.15 8.48
C LYS A 51 26.93 -10.10 9.41
N LEU A 52 25.60 -10.03 9.45
CA LEU A 52 24.89 -9.04 10.26
C LEU A 52 24.77 -9.49 11.71
N THR A 53 25.06 -8.57 12.64
CA THR A 53 24.70 -8.71 14.05
C THR A 53 23.18 -8.70 14.24
N LEU A 54 22.68 -9.17 15.39
CA LEU A 54 21.24 -9.10 15.71
C LEU A 54 20.72 -7.65 15.66
N LYS A 55 21.51 -6.68 16.19
CA LYS A 55 21.13 -5.26 16.14
C LYS A 55 20.98 -4.76 14.70
N GLU A 56 21.90 -5.10 13.80
CA GLU A 56 21.81 -4.74 12.39
C GLU A 56 20.62 -5.41 11.70
N LYS A 57 20.35 -6.70 11.99
CA LYS A 57 19.16 -7.41 11.47
C LYS A 57 17.86 -6.73 11.90
N VAL A 58 17.77 -6.35 13.18
CA VAL A 58 16.60 -5.60 13.69
C VAL A 58 16.48 -4.24 13.00
N GLY A 59 17.59 -3.52 12.82
CA GLY A 59 17.61 -2.25 12.11
C GLY A 59 17.01 -2.35 10.69
N GLN A 60 17.30 -3.47 9.98
CA GLN A 60 16.78 -3.69 8.61
C GLN A 60 15.26 -3.81 8.54
N LEU A 61 14.56 -4.04 9.66
CA LEU A 61 13.09 -4.08 9.71
C LEU A 61 12.45 -2.70 9.80
N PHE A 62 13.24 -1.62 9.95
CA PHE A 62 12.71 -0.27 10.13
C PHE A 62 12.89 0.59 8.88
N ILE A 63 11.83 1.33 8.54
CA ILE A 63 11.85 2.42 7.58
C ILE A 63 11.75 3.73 8.38
N TYR A 64 12.79 4.58 8.27
CA TYR A 64 12.84 5.83 9.01
C TYR A 64 12.26 6.98 8.17
N THR A 65 11.31 7.71 8.76
CA THR A 65 10.72 8.87 8.08
C THR A 65 11.62 10.10 8.27
N ILE A 66 11.97 10.76 7.16
CA ILE A 66 12.82 11.95 7.17
C ILE A 66 12.26 13.02 6.24
N ALA A 67 12.34 14.29 6.68
CA ALA A 67 11.97 15.40 5.83
C ALA A 67 13.08 15.67 4.79
N PRO A 68 12.76 15.93 3.51
CA PRO A 68 13.76 16.28 2.50
C PRO A 68 14.14 17.76 2.60
N VAL A 69 14.80 18.13 3.70
CA VAL A 69 15.34 19.45 3.98
C VAL A 69 16.81 19.33 4.37
N ASP A 70 17.65 20.26 3.88
CA ASP A 70 19.07 20.25 4.16
C ASP A 70 19.40 21.17 5.35
N THR A 71 19.13 20.67 6.56
CA THR A 71 19.48 21.33 7.83
C THR A 71 20.47 20.49 8.61
N LYS A 72 21.26 21.10 9.49
CA LYS A 72 22.21 20.38 10.38
C LYS A 72 21.50 19.30 11.19
N ARG A 73 20.31 19.60 11.74
CA ARG A 73 19.49 18.64 12.48
C ARG A 73 19.12 17.44 11.60
N ASN A 74 18.65 17.69 10.39
CA ASN A 74 18.22 16.62 9.48
C ASN A 74 19.40 15.75 9.02
N GLN A 75 20.58 16.35 8.85
CA GLN A 75 21.82 15.61 8.53
C GLN A 75 22.23 14.69 9.67
N ILE A 76 22.08 15.11 10.94
CA ILE A 76 22.32 14.27 12.12
C ILE A 76 21.31 13.11 12.15
N LEU A 77 20.01 13.39 12.00
CA LEU A 77 18.97 12.37 11.98
C LEU A 77 19.21 11.32 10.88
N LEU A 78 19.60 11.78 9.68
CA LEU A 78 19.93 10.87 8.57
C LEU A 78 21.14 10.00 8.92
N LYS A 79 22.17 10.59 9.49
CA LYS A 79 23.38 9.86 9.93
C LYS A 79 23.04 8.83 11.00
N ASP A 80 22.26 9.20 11.99
CA ASP A 80 21.86 8.29 13.07
C ASP A 80 21.02 7.13 12.53
N ALA A 81 20.05 7.39 11.66
CA ALA A 81 19.25 6.35 11.04
C ALA A 81 20.13 5.34 10.28
N VAL A 82 21.05 5.82 9.45
CA VAL A 82 21.87 4.98 8.56
C VAL A 82 23.04 4.33 9.30
N ASP A 83 23.80 5.11 10.07
CA ASP A 83 25.05 4.64 10.70
C ASP A 83 24.84 4.00 12.06
N THR A 84 23.95 4.54 12.89
CA THR A 84 23.77 4.07 14.27
C THR A 84 22.72 2.98 14.35
N TYR A 85 21.55 3.20 13.73
CA TYR A 85 20.44 2.27 13.78
C TYR A 85 20.43 1.25 12.64
N LYS A 86 21.20 1.49 11.56
CA LYS A 86 21.30 0.58 10.40
C LYS A 86 19.93 0.24 9.81
N VAL A 87 19.05 1.25 9.67
CA VAL A 87 17.70 1.06 9.14
C VAL A 87 17.70 0.45 7.74
N GLY A 88 16.69 -0.35 7.44
CA GLY A 88 16.54 -0.99 6.13
C GLY A 88 16.05 -0.04 5.04
N GLY A 89 15.40 1.07 5.41
CA GLY A 89 14.87 2.00 4.43
C GLY A 89 14.60 3.41 4.96
N LEU A 90 14.27 4.29 4.04
CA LEU A 90 13.87 5.67 4.30
C LEU A 90 12.56 6.00 3.62
N LEU A 91 11.69 6.74 4.31
CA LEU A 91 10.50 7.39 3.78
C LEU A 91 10.67 8.90 3.80
N PHE A 92 10.55 9.56 2.65
CA PHE A 92 10.60 11.01 2.60
C PHE A 92 9.21 11.63 2.76
N SER A 93 9.03 12.47 3.78
CA SER A 93 7.71 13.00 4.17
C SER A 93 7.19 14.14 3.29
N GLY A 94 8.00 14.72 2.44
CA GLY A 94 7.61 15.77 1.51
C GLY A 94 8.53 16.98 1.50
N GLY A 95 8.66 17.63 0.35
CA GLY A 95 9.52 18.78 0.16
C GLY A 95 9.87 19.10 -1.29
N LYS A 96 11.15 19.35 -1.57
CA LYS A 96 11.65 19.57 -2.94
C LYS A 96 12.22 18.28 -3.51
N MET A 97 11.91 17.99 -4.76
CA MET A 97 12.40 16.82 -5.50
C MET A 97 13.94 16.75 -5.50
N GLN A 98 14.60 17.86 -5.81
CA GLN A 98 16.05 17.92 -5.85
C GLN A 98 16.70 17.59 -4.50
N THR A 99 16.19 18.16 -3.40
CA THR A 99 16.71 17.90 -2.05
C THR A 99 16.50 16.43 -1.65
N GLN A 100 15.38 15.82 -2.02
CA GLN A 100 15.19 14.37 -1.80
C GLN A 100 16.23 13.55 -2.55
N ALA A 101 16.47 13.84 -3.84
CA ALA A 101 17.46 13.12 -4.63
C ALA A 101 18.88 13.24 -4.03
N GLU A 102 19.27 14.42 -3.59
CA GLU A 102 20.56 14.67 -2.93
C GLU A 102 20.69 13.88 -1.63
N LEU A 103 19.66 13.89 -0.78
CA LEU A 103 19.65 13.14 0.49
C LEU A 103 19.61 11.62 0.25
N THR A 104 18.86 11.15 -0.74
CA THR A 104 18.85 9.74 -1.16
C THR A 104 20.26 9.30 -1.54
N ASN A 105 20.93 10.03 -2.43
CA ASN A 105 22.29 9.72 -2.85
C ASN A 105 23.28 9.75 -1.69
N ARG A 106 23.13 10.70 -0.77
CA ARG A 106 23.96 10.79 0.44
C ARG A 106 23.75 9.58 1.35
N ALA A 107 22.49 9.23 1.63
CA ALA A 107 22.14 8.07 2.46
C ALA A 107 22.68 6.76 1.88
N GLN A 108 22.50 6.54 0.57
CA GLN A 108 23.00 5.34 -0.11
C GLN A 108 24.54 5.22 -0.05
N ARG A 109 25.26 6.34 -0.16
CA ARG A 109 26.75 6.32 -0.01
C ARG A 109 27.20 6.02 1.42
N MET A 110 26.40 6.38 2.43
CA MET A 110 26.70 6.11 3.85
C MET A 110 26.32 4.68 4.25
N ALA A 111 25.31 4.11 3.61
CA ALA A 111 24.76 2.83 4.00
C ALA A 111 25.71 1.67 3.68
N LYS A 112 25.86 0.74 4.61
CA LYS A 112 26.59 -0.52 4.43
C LYS A 112 25.87 -1.48 3.50
N LEU A 113 24.54 -1.50 3.56
CA LEU A 113 23.63 -2.20 2.66
C LEU A 113 22.77 -1.18 1.93
N PRO A 114 22.38 -1.44 0.67
CA PRO A 114 21.48 -0.54 -0.04
C PRO A 114 20.19 -0.31 0.75
N LEU A 115 19.79 0.94 0.90
CA LEU A 115 18.57 1.33 1.58
C LEU A 115 17.38 1.19 0.64
N MET A 116 16.28 0.69 1.15
CA MET A 116 14.98 0.74 0.49
C MET A 116 14.42 2.16 0.60
N ILE A 117 14.31 2.86 -0.51
CA ILE A 117 13.67 4.19 -0.54
C ILE A 117 12.20 4.00 -0.84
N THR A 118 11.36 4.44 0.09
CA THR A 118 9.91 4.32 0.01
C THR A 118 9.25 5.69 -0.17
N PHE A 119 8.04 5.71 -0.67
CA PHE A 119 7.32 6.94 -0.97
C PHE A 119 5.81 6.78 -0.85
N ASP A 120 5.10 7.82 -0.38
CA ASP A 120 3.65 7.93 -0.43
C ASP A 120 3.23 8.69 -1.69
N GLY A 121 3.08 7.99 -2.79
CA GLY A 121 2.68 8.57 -4.07
C GLY A 121 1.34 8.04 -4.58
N GLU A 122 0.27 8.14 -3.77
CA GLU A 122 -1.04 7.58 -4.10
C GLU A 122 -1.61 8.12 -5.43
N TRP A 123 -1.42 9.42 -5.68
CA TRP A 123 -1.76 10.09 -6.95
C TRP A 123 -0.54 10.79 -7.57
N GLY A 124 0.64 10.18 -7.43
CA GLY A 124 1.89 10.66 -8.00
C GLY A 124 2.78 11.39 -7.01
N LEU A 125 3.97 11.74 -7.46
CA LEU A 125 4.97 12.39 -6.63
C LEU A 125 4.52 13.75 -6.08
N ALA A 126 3.60 14.44 -6.78
CA ALA A 126 3.04 15.71 -6.34
C ALA A 126 2.28 15.64 -5.02
N MET A 127 1.90 14.45 -4.56
CA MET A 127 1.37 14.25 -3.21
C MET A 127 2.33 14.78 -2.14
N ARG A 128 3.63 14.65 -2.36
CA ARG A 128 4.69 14.98 -1.40
C ARG A 128 5.70 15.99 -1.93
N LEU A 129 5.98 15.99 -3.24
CA LEU A 129 7.08 16.77 -3.82
C LEU A 129 6.58 17.89 -4.71
N ARG A 130 7.04 19.10 -4.41
CA ARG A 130 6.76 20.27 -5.23
C ARG A 130 7.55 20.23 -6.53
N GLY A 131 6.93 20.70 -7.63
CA GLY A 131 7.55 20.78 -8.95
C GLY A 131 7.48 19.48 -9.77
N THR A 132 6.70 18.50 -9.31
CA THR A 132 6.39 17.27 -10.06
C THR A 132 5.01 17.36 -10.73
N PRO A 133 4.73 16.55 -11.77
CA PRO A 133 3.41 16.51 -12.40
C PRO A 133 2.31 16.20 -11.39
N VAL A 134 1.20 16.92 -11.50
CA VAL A 134 0.02 16.76 -10.63
C VAL A 134 -1.02 15.91 -11.36
N PHE A 135 -1.43 14.83 -10.73
CA PHE A 135 -2.49 13.94 -11.23
C PHE A 135 -3.76 14.08 -10.39
N PRO A 136 -4.92 13.71 -10.94
CA PRO A 136 -6.16 13.65 -10.19
C PRO A 136 -6.06 12.68 -8.99
N ARG A 137 -6.90 12.90 -7.98
CA ARG A 137 -7.06 11.95 -6.88
C ARG A 137 -7.72 10.65 -7.35
N ASN A 138 -7.50 9.58 -6.60
CA ASN A 138 -7.96 8.23 -6.97
C ASN A 138 -9.47 8.15 -7.22
N MET A 139 -10.30 8.90 -6.48
CA MET A 139 -11.75 8.95 -6.70
C MET A 139 -12.11 9.39 -8.14
N VAL A 140 -11.36 10.34 -8.69
CA VAL A 140 -11.53 10.78 -10.09
C VAL A 140 -11.03 9.70 -11.05
N LEU A 141 -9.90 9.07 -10.75
CA LEU A 141 -9.37 7.94 -11.53
C LEU A 141 -10.32 6.74 -11.50
N GLY A 142 -11.05 6.53 -10.41
CA GLY A 142 -12.08 5.50 -10.27
C GLY A 142 -13.24 5.64 -11.25
N CYS A 143 -13.50 6.84 -11.79
CA CYS A 143 -14.51 7.08 -12.82
C CYS A 143 -14.10 6.57 -14.21
N ILE A 144 -12.82 6.32 -14.45
CA ILE A 144 -12.31 5.81 -15.73
C ILE A 144 -12.79 4.36 -15.90
N GLN A 145 -13.43 4.06 -17.05
CA GLN A 145 -13.96 2.70 -17.29
C GLN A 145 -12.87 1.75 -17.80
N ASP A 146 -11.95 2.24 -18.63
CA ASP A 146 -10.86 1.43 -19.19
C ASP A 146 -9.71 1.29 -18.17
N ASN A 147 -9.59 0.10 -17.57
CA ASN A 147 -8.54 -0.21 -16.62
C ASN A 147 -7.13 -0.22 -17.23
N LYS A 148 -7.02 -0.30 -18.56
CA LYS A 148 -5.72 -0.16 -19.25
C LYS A 148 -5.13 1.24 -19.01
N LEU A 149 -5.96 2.28 -18.95
CA LEU A 149 -5.48 3.63 -18.62
C LEU A 149 -4.97 3.72 -17.17
N ILE A 150 -5.59 2.97 -16.24
CA ILE A 150 -5.10 2.90 -14.85
C ILE A 150 -3.77 2.14 -14.77
N TYR A 151 -3.61 1.09 -15.56
CA TYR A 151 -2.32 0.39 -15.69
C TYR A 151 -1.22 1.31 -16.23
N GLU A 152 -1.49 2.06 -17.32
CA GLU A 152 -0.52 3.01 -17.88
C GLU A 152 -0.21 4.15 -16.90
N TYR A 153 -1.19 4.60 -16.13
CA TYR A 153 -0.98 5.53 -15.03
C TYR A 153 0.00 4.95 -13.98
N GLY A 154 -0.18 3.69 -13.59
CA GLY A 154 0.76 2.99 -12.68
C GLY A 154 2.17 2.93 -13.25
N ARG A 155 2.33 2.67 -14.55
CA ARG A 155 3.63 2.69 -15.23
C ARG A 155 4.29 4.06 -15.20
N GLU A 156 3.52 5.12 -15.41
CA GLU A 156 4.05 6.49 -15.32
C GLU A 156 4.50 6.80 -13.87
N MET A 157 3.75 6.36 -12.87
CA MET A 157 4.18 6.50 -11.47
C MET A 157 5.49 5.76 -11.21
N ALA A 158 5.63 4.54 -11.72
CA ALA A 158 6.88 3.79 -11.61
C ALA A 158 8.06 4.54 -12.26
N ARG A 159 7.86 5.09 -13.45
CA ARG A 159 8.86 5.89 -14.16
C ARG A 159 9.33 7.09 -13.32
N GLN A 160 8.39 7.81 -12.71
CA GLN A 160 8.71 8.94 -11.82
C GLN A 160 9.45 8.49 -10.56
N CYS A 161 9.00 7.43 -9.91
CA CYS A 161 9.65 6.83 -8.75
C CYS A 161 11.10 6.42 -9.07
N ALA A 162 11.31 5.72 -10.18
CA ALA A 162 12.63 5.26 -10.62
C ALA A 162 13.61 6.42 -10.83
N GLN A 163 13.16 7.56 -11.38
CA GLN A 163 14.00 8.75 -11.55
C GLN A 163 14.50 9.35 -10.25
N LEU A 164 13.80 9.11 -9.12
CA LEU A 164 14.18 9.56 -7.79
C LEU A 164 14.82 8.46 -6.94
N GLY A 165 15.09 7.29 -7.51
CA GLY A 165 15.64 6.16 -6.78
C GLY A 165 14.68 5.58 -5.73
N VAL A 166 13.38 5.68 -5.95
CA VAL A 166 12.32 5.10 -5.11
C VAL A 166 12.05 3.67 -5.60
N GLN A 167 12.18 2.69 -4.71
CA GLN A 167 11.95 1.27 -5.01
C GLN A 167 10.55 0.80 -4.60
N VAL A 168 9.93 1.46 -3.62
CA VAL A 168 8.62 1.07 -3.09
C VAL A 168 7.69 2.28 -3.04
N ASN A 169 6.52 2.17 -3.66
CA ASN A 169 5.47 3.16 -3.52
C ASN A 169 4.36 2.61 -2.59
N PHE A 170 4.05 3.31 -1.50
CA PHE A 170 2.94 3.00 -0.62
C PHE A 170 1.60 3.36 -1.27
N ALA A 171 1.31 2.69 -2.36
CA ALA A 171 0.13 2.76 -3.21
C ALA A 171 -0.04 1.42 -3.95
N PRO A 172 -1.28 1.07 -4.33
CA PRO A 172 -2.53 1.83 -4.28
C PRO A 172 -3.26 1.80 -2.93
N VAL A 173 -4.20 2.75 -2.76
CA VAL A 173 -5.22 2.70 -1.69
C VAL A 173 -6.31 1.73 -2.12
N ALA A 174 -6.47 0.66 -1.35
CA ALA A 174 -7.44 -0.42 -1.59
C ALA A 174 -8.71 -0.30 -0.72
N ASP A 175 -8.78 0.74 0.12
CA ASP A 175 -9.94 1.02 0.96
C ASP A 175 -11.16 1.36 0.11
N VAL A 176 -12.31 0.74 0.42
CA VAL A 176 -13.60 1.00 -0.23
C VAL A 176 -14.33 2.11 0.52
N ASN A 177 -14.57 3.26 -0.11
CA ASN A 177 -15.12 4.44 0.56
C ASN A 177 -16.66 4.35 0.73
N ILE A 178 -17.12 3.43 1.57
CA ILE A 178 -18.56 3.26 1.86
C ILE A 178 -19.12 4.44 2.67
N ASN A 179 -18.34 4.94 3.62
CA ASN A 179 -18.77 6.04 4.48
C ASN A 179 -18.36 7.40 3.88
N PRO A 180 -19.33 8.21 3.39
CA PRO A 180 -19.02 9.52 2.81
C PRO A 180 -18.49 10.52 3.83
N LYS A 181 -18.66 10.25 5.14
CA LYS A 181 -18.12 11.07 6.25
C LYS A 181 -16.72 10.65 6.68
N ASN A 182 -16.14 9.62 6.04
CA ASN A 182 -14.80 9.16 6.40
C ASN A 182 -13.78 10.31 6.28
N PRO A 183 -13.09 10.69 7.38
CA PRO A 183 -12.22 11.86 7.38
C PRO A 183 -10.84 11.59 6.78
N VAL A 184 -10.49 10.32 6.55
CA VAL A 184 -9.13 9.91 6.16
C VAL A 184 -9.08 9.42 4.71
N ILE A 185 -9.96 8.51 4.33
CA ILE A 185 -9.93 7.86 3.01
C ILE A 185 -10.58 8.74 1.96
N ASN A 186 -11.88 8.93 1.99
CA ASN A 186 -12.59 9.86 1.11
C ASN A 186 -12.04 9.81 -0.35
N THR A 187 -11.59 10.93 -0.89
CA THR A 187 -11.07 11.05 -2.27
C THR A 187 -9.78 10.27 -2.54
N ARG A 188 -9.17 9.65 -1.54
CA ARG A 188 -8.02 8.76 -1.70
C ARG A 188 -8.41 7.37 -2.22
N SER A 189 -9.66 6.93 -1.97
CA SER A 189 -10.22 5.70 -2.54
C SER A 189 -10.50 5.85 -4.04
N PHE A 190 -10.54 4.72 -4.76
CA PHE A 190 -11.02 4.66 -6.14
C PHE A 190 -12.56 4.65 -6.25
N GLY A 191 -13.30 4.49 -5.14
CA GLY A 191 -14.74 4.50 -5.13
C GLY A 191 -15.38 3.76 -3.96
N GLU A 192 -16.68 3.47 -4.12
CA GLU A 192 -17.53 2.85 -3.10
C GLU A 192 -17.94 1.39 -3.45
N ASP A 193 -17.69 0.95 -4.67
CA ASP A 193 -17.96 -0.42 -5.11
C ASP A 193 -16.70 -1.28 -4.96
N PRO A 194 -16.72 -2.34 -4.12
CA PRO A 194 -15.54 -3.13 -3.81
C PRO A 194 -14.94 -3.84 -5.03
N VAL A 195 -15.76 -4.26 -6.00
CA VAL A 195 -15.28 -4.92 -7.22
C VAL A 195 -14.56 -3.92 -8.12
N ARG A 196 -15.17 -2.74 -8.32
CA ARG A 196 -14.53 -1.69 -9.13
C ARG A 196 -13.27 -1.15 -8.48
N VAL A 197 -13.24 -1.02 -7.14
CA VAL A 197 -12.03 -0.64 -6.40
C VAL A 197 -10.96 -1.69 -6.60
N ALA A 198 -11.28 -2.98 -6.49
CA ALA A 198 -10.34 -4.08 -6.72
C ALA A 198 -9.72 -4.03 -8.13
N ASP A 199 -10.54 -3.85 -9.16
CA ASP A 199 -10.07 -3.72 -10.55
C ASP A 199 -9.06 -2.58 -10.71
N LYS A 200 -9.34 -1.41 -10.12
CA LYS A 200 -8.43 -0.25 -10.17
C LYS A 200 -7.14 -0.50 -9.40
N VAL A 201 -7.25 -1.10 -8.23
CA VAL A 201 -6.11 -1.47 -7.38
C VAL A 201 -5.18 -2.43 -8.13
N VAL A 202 -5.72 -3.50 -8.72
CA VAL A 202 -4.93 -4.47 -9.48
C VAL A 202 -4.28 -3.81 -10.69
N ALA A 203 -5.02 -3.02 -11.47
CA ALA A 203 -4.49 -2.35 -12.65
C ALA A 203 -3.35 -1.37 -12.30
N TYR A 204 -3.56 -0.52 -11.29
CA TYR A 204 -2.55 0.46 -10.86
C TYR A 204 -1.28 -0.22 -10.34
N ALA A 205 -1.45 -1.20 -9.45
CA ALA A 205 -0.32 -1.92 -8.87
C ALA A 205 0.46 -2.73 -9.91
N SER A 206 -0.23 -3.41 -10.84
CA SER A 206 0.43 -4.11 -11.95
C SER A 206 1.24 -3.15 -12.83
N GLY A 207 0.73 -1.94 -13.06
CA GLY A 207 1.46 -0.88 -13.75
C GLY A 207 2.72 -0.46 -13.03
N LEU A 208 2.66 -0.22 -11.71
CA LEU A 208 3.82 0.10 -10.87
C LEU A 208 4.89 -0.99 -10.96
N GLU A 209 4.49 -2.24 -10.77
CA GLU A 209 5.42 -3.38 -10.73
C GLU A 209 6.01 -3.72 -12.09
N SER A 210 5.27 -3.51 -13.19
CA SER A 210 5.81 -3.64 -14.52
C SER A 210 6.93 -2.62 -14.83
N GLY A 211 6.90 -1.48 -14.14
CA GLY A 211 7.95 -0.46 -14.18
C GLY A 211 9.07 -0.65 -13.16
N GLY A 212 9.08 -1.76 -12.41
CA GLY A 212 10.15 -2.11 -11.46
C GLY A 212 10.02 -1.46 -10.09
N VAL A 213 8.87 -0.90 -9.73
CA VAL A 213 8.58 -0.32 -8.42
C VAL A 213 7.59 -1.20 -7.67
N LEU A 214 7.94 -1.64 -6.47
CA LEU A 214 7.07 -2.47 -5.64
C LEU A 214 5.84 -1.66 -5.21
N SER A 215 4.66 -2.24 -5.43
CA SER A 215 3.39 -1.69 -4.95
C SER A 215 3.10 -2.14 -3.52
N VAL A 216 2.38 -1.32 -2.77
CA VAL A 216 1.91 -1.66 -1.41
C VAL A 216 0.46 -1.26 -1.26
N CYS A 217 -0.44 -2.24 -1.27
CA CYS A 217 -1.86 -2.03 -1.03
C CYS A 217 -2.13 -1.62 0.41
N LYS A 218 -2.98 -0.61 0.62
CA LYS A 218 -3.28 -0.06 1.96
C LYS A 218 -4.72 0.39 2.09
N HIS A 219 -5.28 0.40 3.30
CA HIS A 219 -4.75 0.04 4.61
C HIS A 219 -5.44 -1.22 5.12
N PHE A 220 -4.78 -2.35 5.02
CA PHE A 220 -5.37 -3.63 5.43
C PHE A 220 -5.79 -3.60 6.93
N PRO A 221 -6.94 -4.15 7.33
CA PRO A 221 -7.94 -4.90 6.56
C PRO A 221 -9.03 -4.05 5.88
N GLY A 222 -8.90 -2.72 5.81
CA GLY A 222 -9.80 -1.79 5.14
C GLY A 222 -10.24 -0.64 6.05
N HIS A 223 -9.96 0.58 5.66
CA HIS A 223 -10.21 1.80 6.45
C HIS A 223 -11.38 2.64 5.89
N GLY A 224 -12.06 2.15 4.83
CA GLY A 224 -12.98 2.98 4.05
C GLY A 224 -14.34 3.25 4.70
N ASP A 225 -14.76 2.44 5.69
CA ASP A 225 -16.02 2.59 6.42
C ASP A 225 -15.81 2.95 7.89
N THR A 226 -14.89 3.85 8.17
CA THR A 226 -14.67 4.41 9.51
C THR A 226 -15.12 5.86 9.56
N ASP A 227 -15.51 6.33 10.74
CA ASP A 227 -15.97 7.70 11.01
C ASP A 227 -14.96 8.54 11.79
N VAL A 228 -13.85 7.95 12.20
CA VAL A 228 -12.79 8.59 12.97
C VAL A 228 -11.43 8.47 12.32
N ASP A 229 -10.57 9.43 12.64
CA ASP A 229 -9.22 9.53 12.10
C ASP A 229 -8.23 8.68 12.91
N SER A 230 -7.61 7.69 12.26
CA SER A 230 -6.59 6.81 12.87
C SER A 230 -5.33 7.55 13.34
N HIS A 231 -5.09 8.78 12.87
CA HIS A 231 -4.04 9.63 13.41
C HIS A 231 -4.38 10.18 14.81
N LYS A 232 -5.66 10.16 15.20
CA LYS A 232 -6.15 10.75 16.46
C LYS A 232 -6.61 9.71 17.47
N THR A 233 -7.15 8.60 16.99
CA THR A 233 -7.74 7.53 17.81
C THR A 233 -7.67 6.21 17.06
N LEU A 234 -8.04 5.10 17.70
CA LEU A 234 -8.13 3.78 17.07
C LEU A 234 -9.55 3.58 16.50
N PRO A 235 -9.74 3.63 15.17
CA PRO A 235 -11.03 3.36 14.55
C PRO A 235 -11.45 1.91 14.74
N VAL A 236 -12.76 1.67 14.86
CA VAL A 236 -13.34 0.33 15.04
C VAL A 236 -14.12 -0.05 13.79
N LEU A 237 -13.95 -1.30 13.35
CA LEU A 237 -14.76 -1.95 12.30
C LEU A 237 -15.69 -2.98 12.99
N PRO A 238 -16.91 -2.61 13.40
CA PRO A 238 -17.79 -3.47 14.17
C PRO A 238 -18.64 -4.37 13.28
N PHE A 239 -18.05 -4.88 12.20
CA PHE A 239 -18.75 -5.65 11.18
C PHE A 239 -18.60 -7.15 11.40
N THR A 240 -19.56 -7.93 10.83
CA THR A 240 -19.44 -9.39 10.76
C THR A 240 -18.34 -9.79 9.79
N ARG A 241 -17.89 -11.04 9.89
CA ARG A 241 -16.86 -11.55 8.99
C ARG A 241 -17.32 -11.53 7.53
N GLU A 242 -18.59 -11.90 7.24
CA GLU A 242 -19.17 -11.92 5.90
C GLU A 242 -19.18 -10.52 5.28
N ARG A 243 -19.48 -9.47 6.09
CA ARG A 243 -19.43 -8.08 5.62
C ARG A 243 -17.99 -7.67 5.31
N LEU A 244 -17.03 -7.96 6.18
CA LEU A 244 -15.63 -7.67 5.93
C LEU A 244 -15.14 -8.38 4.67
N ASP A 245 -15.50 -9.64 4.47
CA ASP A 245 -15.09 -10.44 3.32
C ASP A 245 -15.63 -9.93 1.98
N SER A 246 -16.85 -9.39 1.99
CA SER A 246 -17.53 -8.93 0.78
C SER A 246 -17.18 -7.49 0.40
N VAL A 247 -16.75 -6.67 1.34
CA VAL A 247 -16.49 -5.24 1.10
C VAL A 247 -15.04 -4.88 1.42
N GLU A 248 -14.68 -4.83 2.69
CA GLU A 248 -13.38 -4.29 3.14
C GLU A 248 -12.21 -5.13 2.64
N LEU A 249 -12.28 -6.45 2.76
CA LEU A 249 -11.22 -7.38 2.41
C LEU A 249 -11.18 -7.73 0.92
N HIS A 250 -12.26 -7.47 0.18
CA HIS A 250 -12.35 -7.88 -1.22
C HIS A 250 -11.23 -7.33 -2.11
N PRO A 251 -10.93 -6.02 -2.13
CA PRO A 251 -9.84 -5.50 -2.95
C PRO A 251 -8.47 -6.05 -2.59
N PHE A 252 -8.24 -6.33 -1.30
CA PHE A 252 -6.98 -6.92 -0.85
C PHE A 252 -6.83 -8.37 -1.30
N LYS A 253 -7.91 -9.17 -1.26
CA LYS A 253 -7.91 -10.54 -1.79
C LYS A 253 -7.60 -10.57 -3.28
N GLU A 254 -8.21 -9.69 -4.07
CA GLU A 254 -7.91 -9.59 -5.51
C GLU A 254 -6.48 -9.14 -5.78
N ALA A 255 -5.96 -8.19 -4.98
CA ALA A 255 -4.56 -7.78 -5.03
C ALA A 255 -3.61 -8.96 -4.76
N ILE A 256 -3.90 -9.79 -3.75
CA ILE A 256 -3.11 -10.97 -3.42
C ILE A 256 -3.18 -12.00 -4.57
N ARG A 257 -4.36 -12.25 -5.14
CA ARG A 257 -4.54 -13.15 -6.29
C ARG A 257 -3.79 -12.68 -7.52
N ALA A 258 -3.74 -11.37 -7.74
CA ALA A 258 -2.94 -10.75 -8.79
C ALA A 258 -1.42 -10.81 -8.51
N GLY A 259 -1.04 -11.22 -7.30
CA GLY A 259 0.34 -11.43 -6.91
C GLY A 259 1.09 -10.14 -6.56
N LEU A 260 0.45 -9.12 -5.97
CA LEU A 260 1.09 -7.87 -5.60
C LEU A 260 2.16 -8.04 -4.51
N SER A 261 3.17 -7.18 -4.54
CA SER A 261 4.39 -7.33 -3.76
C SER A 261 4.26 -6.91 -2.30
N GLY A 262 3.38 -5.96 -1.98
CA GLY A 262 3.34 -5.37 -0.63
C GLY A 262 1.93 -5.17 -0.08
N MET A 263 1.83 -5.24 1.25
CA MET A 263 0.62 -4.95 2.02
C MET A 263 0.98 -4.04 3.19
N MET A 264 0.25 -2.95 3.37
CA MET A 264 0.38 -2.11 4.56
C MET A 264 -0.81 -2.36 5.49
N VAL A 265 -0.51 -2.77 6.72
CA VAL A 265 -1.51 -2.97 7.78
C VAL A 265 -1.74 -1.66 8.51
N GLY A 266 -2.97 -1.19 8.50
CA GLY A 266 -3.39 0.01 9.19
C GLY A 266 -3.55 -0.18 10.70
N HIS A 267 -3.95 0.87 11.40
CA HIS A 267 -4.23 0.83 12.84
C HIS A 267 -5.74 0.88 13.05
N LEU A 268 -6.37 -0.30 13.05
CA LEU A 268 -7.81 -0.48 13.16
C LEU A 268 -8.12 -1.54 14.23
N GLN A 269 -9.22 -1.39 14.93
CA GLN A 269 -9.76 -2.43 15.79
C GLN A 269 -10.82 -3.22 15.02
N VAL A 270 -10.68 -4.54 14.96
CA VAL A 270 -11.57 -5.45 14.21
C VAL A 270 -12.04 -6.57 15.14
N PRO A 271 -13.06 -6.33 15.97
CA PRO A 271 -13.42 -7.22 17.08
C PRO A 271 -13.78 -8.65 16.67
N VAL A 272 -14.33 -8.85 15.47
CA VAL A 272 -14.71 -10.17 14.95
C VAL A 272 -13.49 -11.06 14.63
N ILE A 273 -12.30 -10.47 14.42
CA ILE A 273 -11.05 -11.17 14.12
C ILE A 273 -10.10 -11.10 15.31
N GLU A 274 -9.98 -9.91 15.93
CA GLU A 274 -9.14 -9.66 17.10
C GLU A 274 -10.02 -9.27 18.29
N PRO A 275 -10.29 -10.23 19.20
CA PRO A 275 -11.19 -9.97 20.35
C PRO A 275 -10.55 -9.11 21.45
N ILE A 276 -9.22 -8.91 21.41
CA ILE A 276 -8.54 -8.06 22.39
C ILE A 276 -8.89 -6.60 22.13
N GLY A 277 -9.71 -6.00 23.01
CA GLY A 277 -10.10 -4.62 22.90
C GLY A 277 -8.90 -3.66 22.95
N GLY A 278 -8.86 -2.69 22.03
CA GLY A 278 -7.80 -1.70 21.94
C GLY A 278 -6.51 -2.19 21.27
N LEU A 279 -6.42 -3.45 20.84
CA LEU A 279 -5.28 -3.94 20.07
C LEU A 279 -5.45 -3.59 18.59
N PRO A 280 -4.58 -2.74 18.01
CA PRO A 280 -4.68 -2.37 16.60
C PRO A 280 -4.26 -3.53 15.68
N SER A 281 -4.88 -3.61 14.51
CA SER A 281 -4.64 -4.64 13.50
C SER A 281 -3.15 -4.82 13.15
N SER A 282 -2.38 -3.74 13.11
CA SER A 282 -0.94 -3.78 12.84
C SER A 282 -0.10 -4.50 13.92
N LEU A 283 -0.65 -4.69 15.13
CA LEU A 283 0.00 -5.41 16.24
C LEU A 283 -0.71 -6.75 16.55
N SER A 284 -1.80 -7.06 15.84
CA SER A 284 -2.59 -8.27 16.04
C SER A 284 -1.99 -9.44 15.27
N ARG A 285 -1.65 -10.51 16.00
CA ARG A 285 -1.25 -11.78 15.38
C ARG A 285 -2.38 -12.36 14.52
N ASN A 286 -3.62 -12.32 15.02
CA ASN A 286 -4.79 -12.85 14.33
C ASN A 286 -4.99 -12.19 12.96
N ILE A 287 -4.69 -10.89 12.84
CA ILE A 287 -4.86 -10.15 11.58
C ILE A 287 -3.63 -10.28 10.66
N VAL A 288 -2.42 -10.11 11.21
CA VAL A 288 -1.20 -10.09 10.38
C VAL A 288 -0.78 -11.51 9.99
N TYR A 289 -0.79 -12.43 10.94
CA TYR A 289 -0.31 -13.78 10.67
C TYR A 289 -1.46 -14.70 10.25
N ASP A 290 -2.47 -14.88 11.11
CA ASP A 290 -3.47 -15.92 10.89
C ASP A 290 -4.38 -15.57 9.68
N LEU A 291 -4.83 -14.31 9.55
CA LEU A 291 -5.66 -13.89 8.41
C LEU A 291 -4.84 -13.59 7.14
N LEU A 292 -3.87 -12.66 7.22
CA LEU A 292 -3.18 -12.18 6.01
C LEU A 292 -2.18 -13.22 5.49
N THR A 293 -1.36 -13.81 6.37
CA THR A 293 -0.28 -14.71 5.95
C THR A 293 -0.76 -16.13 5.73
N GLU A 294 -1.56 -16.71 6.66
CA GLU A 294 -1.99 -18.10 6.56
C GLU A 294 -3.26 -18.22 5.71
N GLU A 295 -4.36 -17.55 6.09
CA GLU A 295 -5.65 -17.73 5.41
C GLU A 295 -5.62 -17.18 3.98
N PHE A 296 -5.10 -15.95 3.78
CA PHE A 296 -5.01 -15.34 2.43
C PHE A 296 -3.73 -15.75 1.68
N ALA A 297 -2.85 -16.49 2.32
CA ALA A 297 -1.60 -17.00 1.76
C ALA A 297 -0.70 -15.89 1.17
N PHE A 298 -0.73 -14.68 1.74
CA PHE A 298 0.10 -13.58 1.26
C PHE A 298 1.58 -13.86 1.50
N LYS A 299 2.39 -13.76 0.45
CA LYS A 299 3.83 -14.08 0.46
C LYS A 299 4.74 -12.86 0.23
N GLY A 300 4.14 -11.67 0.12
CA GLY A 300 4.85 -10.42 -0.13
C GLY A 300 5.43 -9.78 1.12
N LEU A 301 5.79 -8.50 1.00
CA LEU A 301 6.28 -7.68 2.11
C LEU A 301 5.10 -7.12 2.91
N ILE A 302 5.19 -7.20 4.23
CA ILE A 302 4.19 -6.63 5.14
C ILE A 302 4.80 -5.41 5.81
N PHE A 303 4.13 -4.27 5.66
CA PHE A 303 4.47 -3.00 6.30
C PHE A 303 3.42 -2.67 7.35
N THR A 304 3.80 -2.02 8.43
CA THR A 304 2.84 -1.33 9.30
C THR A 304 2.64 0.09 8.78
N ASP A 305 1.47 0.68 9.03
CA ASP A 305 1.34 2.13 9.00
C ASP A 305 2.22 2.76 10.08
N ALA A 306 2.35 4.08 10.10
CA ALA A 306 3.32 4.79 10.93
C ALA A 306 3.08 4.53 12.44
N LEU A 307 4.02 3.89 13.11
CA LEU A 307 3.93 3.53 14.54
C LEU A 307 3.84 4.75 15.47
N ALA A 308 4.15 5.96 14.97
CA ALA A 308 3.98 7.21 15.71
C ALA A 308 2.53 7.72 15.75
N MET A 309 1.59 7.08 15.02
CA MET A 309 0.17 7.45 15.02
C MET A 309 -0.47 7.14 16.37
N LYS A 310 -1.42 8.00 16.80
CA LYS A 310 -2.12 7.83 18.10
C LYS A 310 -2.97 6.56 18.17
N GLY A 311 -3.40 6.03 17.04
CA GLY A 311 -4.07 4.72 16.96
C GLY A 311 -3.25 3.57 17.56
N VAL A 312 -1.92 3.72 17.64
CA VAL A 312 -1.01 2.77 18.30
C VAL A 312 -0.56 3.29 19.68
N SER A 313 -0.07 4.54 19.73
CA SER A 313 0.58 5.11 20.92
C SER A 313 -0.41 5.66 21.96
N GLY A 314 -1.68 5.96 21.57
CA GLY A 314 -2.67 6.62 22.42
C GLY A 314 -3.45 5.69 23.35
N ASN A 315 -3.43 4.38 23.15
CA ASN A 315 -4.11 3.41 24.01
C ASN A 315 -3.14 2.88 25.06
N GLY A 316 -3.12 3.49 26.23
CA GLY A 316 -2.18 3.25 27.35
C GLY A 316 -2.08 1.81 27.89
N ASN A 317 -2.59 0.80 27.17
CA ASN A 317 -2.48 -0.61 27.51
C ASN A 317 -1.46 -1.40 26.69
N VAL A 318 -0.91 -0.81 25.61
CA VAL A 318 0.22 -1.41 24.90
C VAL A 318 1.46 -0.60 25.26
N SER A 319 2.10 -0.97 26.35
CA SER A 319 3.40 -0.43 26.73
C SER A 319 4.44 -0.91 25.70
N LEU A 320 4.67 -0.12 24.65
CA LEU A 320 5.88 -0.20 23.85
C LEU A 320 7.04 0.36 24.70
N GLN A 321 7.36 -0.32 25.81
CA GLN A 321 8.55 -0.04 26.59
C GLN A 321 9.75 -0.44 25.74
N GLY A 322 10.30 0.52 25.04
CA GLY A 322 11.50 0.29 24.20
C GLY A 322 11.87 1.43 23.26
N THR A 323 11.02 2.41 23.04
CA THR A 323 11.42 3.61 22.30
C THR A 323 11.78 4.70 23.29
N GLY A 324 13.04 4.70 23.72
CA GLY A 324 13.61 5.86 24.40
C GLY A 324 13.39 7.09 23.54
N SER A 325 12.63 8.04 24.05
CA SER A 325 12.58 9.39 23.52
C SER A 325 13.98 10.00 23.59
N PRO A 326 14.40 10.78 22.59
CA PRO A 326 15.59 11.58 22.69
C PRO A 326 15.45 12.72 23.68
#